data_f27de093de1c7850b6743ae8a4905c73
#
_entry.id   f27de093de1c7850b6743ae8a4905c73
#
_cell.length_a   1.000
_cell.length_b   1.000
_cell.length_c   1.000
_cell.angle_alpha   90.00
_cell.angle_beta   90.00
_cell.angle_gamma   90.00
#
_symmetry.space_group_name_H-M   'P 1'
#
loop_
_entity.id
_entity.type
_entity.pdbx_description
1 polymer ?
#
loop_
_entity_poly.entity_id
_entity_poly.type
_entity_poly.pdbx_seq_one_letter_code
_entity_poly.pdbx_strand_id
1 'polypeptide(L)'
;MPVRIMGIINVSSESFYKNSIKTSIQEISITATQMQDSGADIIDIGAMSTAPYLETIIPFEEEIRRLKPAIEAVRNSCSLPISIDTPRSTVAKETIKYGIDAINDITGLKHDKNMGNLLSKSQLPVIIGAFGGNQLSTLGKVPGTIEALRQSLAIANKSKINGDNIIIDPSIGFFRLEGKNPFYTKIRDIPWYIRDIEVISNLDKLKIFSKPICISVSRKSFIGNLFNLKVEDRLIPSVVSELVAVLNGANLIRTHNVRETVQALIMLELLH
;
A
#
# COMPACT_ATOMS: atom_id res chain seq x y z
N MET A 1 -1.45 -11.31 17.01
CA MET A 1 -1.11 -9.87 17.11
C MET A 1 -2.36 -9.08 16.76
N PRO A 2 -2.67 -7.98 17.45
CA PRO A 2 -3.74 -7.10 17.04
C PRO A 2 -3.47 -6.56 15.64
N VAL A 3 -4.54 -6.37 14.87
CA VAL A 3 -4.46 -5.79 13.52
C VAL A 3 -4.12 -4.32 13.65
N ARG A 4 -3.17 -3.83 12.85
CA ARG A 4 -2.79 -2.41 12.80
C ARG A 4 -3.44 -1.69 11.64
N ILE A 5 -3.64 -0.39 11.80
CA ILE A 5 -4.28 0.48 10.80
C ILE A 5 -3.28 1.51 10.28
N MET A 6 -3.13 1.54 8.98
CA MET A 6 -2.31 2.51 8.25
C MET A 6 -3.21 3.47 7.49
N GLY A 7 -3.25 4.72 7.92
CA GLY A 7 -4.03 5.79 7.28
C GLY A 7 -3.31 6.34 6.05
N ILE A 8 -4.03 6.54 4.94
CA ILE A 8 -3.49 7.02 3.66
C ILE A 8 -3.67 8.52 3.53
N ILE A 9 -2.58 9.25 3.32
CA ILE A 9 -2.60 10.66 2.90
C ILE A 9 -1.96 10.77 1.51
N ASN A 10 -2.77 11.14 0.51
CA ASN A 10 -2.27 11.39 -0.84
C ASN A 10 -2.04 12.89 -1.04
N VAL A 11 -0.81 13.27 -1.39
CA VAL A 11 -0.45 14.66 -1.74
C VAL A 11 -0.24 14.83 -3.25
N SER A 12 -0.70 13.84 -4.04
CA SER A 12 -0.71 13.88 -5.49
C SER A 12 -2.07 14.35 -6.00
N SER A 13 -2.10 15.42 -6.79
CA SER A 13 -3.32 15.93 -7.44
C SER A 13 -3.94 14.93 -8.40
N GLU A 14 -3.17 13.94 -8.83
CA GLU A 14 -3.52 12.90 -9.79
C GLU A 14 -4.13 11.64 -9.15
N SER A 15 -4.28 11.58 -7.83
CA SER A 15 -4.84 10.41 -7.13
C SER A 15 -6.26 10.08 -7.62
N PHE A 16 -6.57 8.78 -7.70
CA PHE A 16 -7.88 8.29 -8.13
C PHE A 16 -9.03 8.63 -7.18
N TYR A 17 -8.75 8.80 -5.89
CA TYR A 17 -9.73 9.21 -4.88
C TYR A 17 -9.51 10.67 -4.48
N LYS A 18 -10.25 11.58 -5.10
CA LYS A 18 -10.06 13.04 -4.93
C LYS A 18 -10.20 13.50 -3.48
N ASN A 19 -11.09 12.90 -2.68
CA ASN A 19 -11.27 13.26 -1.28
C ASN A 19 -10.08 12.90 -0.38
N SER A 20 -9.18 12.00 -0.84
CA SER A 20 -7.93 11.69 -0.15
C SER A 20 -6.78 12.64 -0.50
N ILE A 21 -6.95 13.49 -1.52
CA ILE A 21 -5.93 14.45 -1.94
C ILE A 21 -5.91 15.61 -0.95
N LYS A 22 -4.75 15.81 -0.31
CA LYS A 22 -4.49 16.89 0.60
C LYS A 22 -3.29 17.68 0.10
N THR A 23 -3.52 18.90 -0.38
CA THR A 23 -2.48 19.72 -1.01
C THR A 23 -2.01 20.85 -0.14
N SER A 24 -2.81 21.30 0.82
CA SER A 24 -2.41 22.31 1.78
C SER A 24 -1.84 21.67 3.06
N ILE A 25 -0.84 22.32 3.65
CA ILE A 25 -0.24 21.92 4.93
C ILE A 25 -1.31 21.76 6.01
N GLN A 26 -2.27 22.70 6.04
CA GLN A 26 -3.36 22.68 7.02
C GLN A 26 -4.27 21.46 6.86
N GLU A 27 -4.68 21.11 5.63
CA GLU A 27 -5.49 19.89 5.38
C GLU A 27 -4.73 18.61 5.75
N ILE A 28 -3.43 18.54 5.47
CA ILE A 28 -2.58 17.41 5.84
C ILE A 28 -2.54 17.25 7.36
N SER A 29 -2.26 18.35 8.08
CA SER A 29 -2.19 18.35 9.54
C SER A 29 -3.52 17.92 10.18
N ILE A 30 -4.63 18.50 9.75
CA ILE A 30 -5.98 18.14 10.24
C ILE A 30 -6.27 16.66 9.97
N THR A 31 -5.96 16.18 8.76
CA THR A 31 -6.21 14.79 8.39
C THR A 31 -5.37 13.82 9.23
N ALA A 32 -4.09 14.12 9.46
CA ALA A 32 -3.21 13.30 10.27
C ALA A 32 -3.69 13.22 11.73
N THR A 33 -4.08 14.35 12.32
CA THR A 33 -4.67 14.38 13.67
C THR A 33 -5.96 13.56 13.73
N GLN A 34 -6.87 13.74 12.78
CA GLN A 34 -8.12 12.98 12.72
C GLN A 34 -7.89 11.47 12.57
N MET A 35 -6.88 11.05 11.78
CA MET A 35 -6.52 9.65 11.66
C MET A 35 -5.97 9.09 12.97
N GLN A 36 -5.10 9.83 13.66
CA GLN A 36 -4.60 9.45 14.98
C GLN A 36 -5.74 9.31 15.99
N ASP A 37 -6.62 10.32 16.09
CA ASP A 37 -7.76 10.31 17.01
C ASP A 37 -8.77 9.19 16.67
N SER A 38 -8.81 8.75 15.42
CA SER A 38 -9.65 7.64 14.96
C SER A 38 -9.02 6.27 15.16
N GLY A 39 -7.78 6.19 15.67
CA GLY A 39 -7.11 4.93 15.99
C GLY A 39 -6.22 4.38 14.88
N ALA A 40 -5.65 5.23 14.01
CA ALA A 40 -4.56 4.80 13.14
C ALA A 40 -3.28 4.53 13.96
N ASP A 41 -2.49 3.55 13.51
CA ASP A 41 -1.18 3.22 14.07
C ASP A 41 -0.03 3.83 13.27
N ILE A 42 -0.25 4.13 11.99
CA ILE A 42 0.77 4.60 11.05
C ILE A 42 0.09 5.53 10.03
N ILE A 43 0.80 6.56 9.57
CA ILE A 43 0.40 7.38 8.42
C ILE A 43 1.27 7.02 7.22
N ASP A 44 0.65 6.70 6.08
CA ASP A 44 1.35 6.42 4.82
C ASP A 44 1.11 7.57 3.83
N ILE A 45 2.20 8.25 3.44
CA ILE A 45 2.15 9.43 2.57
C ILE A 45 2.58 9.06 1.17
N GLY A 46 1.71 9.29 0.18
CA GLY A 46 2.00 9.09 -1.24
C GLY A 46 1.93 10.40 -2.04
N ALA A 47 2.98 10.71 -2.81
CA ALA A 47 3.05 11.95 -3.60
C ALA A 47 2.94 11.70 -5.12
N MET A 48 2.90 10.45 -5.55
CA MET A 48 2.71 10.03 -6.93
C MET A 48 1.68 8.90 -6.95
N SER A 49 0.63 9.02 -7.74
CA SER A 49 -0.32 7.91 -7.90
C SER A 49 0.32 6.80 -8.73
N THR A 50 0.28 5.59 -8.21
CA THR A 50 0.76 4.37 -8.89
C THR A 50 -0.37 3.53 -9.48
N ALA A 51 -1.61 4.06 -9.47
CA ALA A 51 -2.77 3.36 -10.00
C ALA A 51 -2.56 2.98 -11.48
N PRO A 52 -2.62 1.69 -11.85
CA PRO A 52 -2.21 1.22 -13.18
C PRO A 52 -2.93 1.85 -14.37
N TYR A 53 -4.13 2.33 -14.17
CA TYR A 53 -5.00 2.91 -15.22
C TYR A 53 -4.86 4.43 -15.37
N LEU A 54 -3.91 5.06 -14.66
CA LEU A 54 -3.64 6.49 -14.72
C LEU A 54 -2.25 6.77 -15.30
N GLU A 55 -2.12 7.87 -16.05
CA GLU A 55 -0.84 8.43 -16.46
C GLU A 55 -0.40 9.46 -15.41
N THR A 56 0.41 9.02 -14.46
CA THR A 56 0.68 9.80 -13.24
C THR A 56 2.15 9.87 -12.86
N ILE A 57 3.04 9.44 -13.77
CA ILE A 57 4.47 9.48 -13.50
C ILE A 57 4.93 10.93 -13.52
N ILE A 58 5.49 11.37 -12.41
CA ILE A 58 6.11 12.68 -12.24
C ILE A 58 7.63 12.55 -12.09
N PRO A 59 8.44 13.59 -12.33
CA PRO A 59 9.86 13.63 -11.98
C PRO A 59 10.06 13.36 -10.48
N PHE A 60 11.19 12.75 -10.10
CA PHE A 60 11.46 12.43 -8.68
C PHE A 60 11.65 13.71 -7.85
N GLU A 61 12.14 14.79 -8.44
CA GLU A 61 12.27 16.09 -7.80
C GLU A 61 10.91 16.65 -7.38
N GLU A 62 9.89 16.47 -8.22
CA GLU A 62 8.52 16.87 -7.93
C GLU A 62 7.91 16.01 -6.82
N GLU A 63 8.17 14.69 -6.81
CA GLU A 63 7.75 13.79 -5.75
C GLU A 63 8.34 14.22 -4.40
N ILE A 64 9.64 14.51 -4.35
CA ILE A 64 10.33 15.03 -3.15
C ILE A 64 9.76 16.38 -2.73
N ARG A 65 9.53 17.30 -3.68
CA ARG A 65 8.98 18.63 -3.43
C ARG A 65 7.61 18.58 -2.75
N ARG A 66 6.79 17.57 -3.10
CA ARG A 66 5.47 17.33 -2.49
C ARG A 66 5.58 16.65 -1.12
N LEU A 67 6.50 15.68 -0.97
CA LEU A 67 6.65 14.89 0.25
C LEU A 67 7.20 15.69 1.43
N LYS A 68 8.21 16.54 1.19
CA LYS A 68 8.86 17.29 2.26
C LYS A 68 7.89 18.06 3.15
N PRO A 69 7.08 19.01 2.64
CA PRO A 69 6.13 19.75 3.47
C PRO A 69 5.05 18.86 4.09
N ALA A 70 4.71 17.75 3.43
CA ALA A 70 3.73 16.81 3.97
C ALA A 70 4.26 16.04 5.18
N ILE A 71 5.51 15.57 5.12
CA ILE A 71 6.17 14.91 6.26
C ILE A 71 6.27 15.88 7.44
N GLU A 72 6.71 17.11 7.21
CA GLU A 72 6.80 18.15 8.23
C GLU A 72 5.42 18.45 8.86
N ALA A 73 4.37 18.57 8.04
CA ALA A 73 3.00 18.80 8.51
C ALA A 73 2.51 17.66 9.41
N VAL A 74 2.71 16.41 9.00
CA VAL A 74 2.32 15.23 9.80
C VAL A 74 3.11 15.17 11.11
N ARG A 75 4.44 15.36 11.07
CA ARG A 75 5.29 15.36 12.27
C ARG A 75 4.90 16.41 13.29
N ASN A 76 4.45 17.58 12.82
CA ASN A 76 4.04 18.68 13.70
C ASN A 76 2.63 18.52 14.26
N SER A 77 1.81 17.63 13.70
CA SER A 77 0.39 17.49 14.05
C SER A 77 0.01 16.18 14.74
N CYS A 78 0.82 15.13 14.60
CA CYS A 78 0.57 13.85 15.26
C CYS A 78 1.89 13.12 15.62
N SER A 79 1.79 12.14 16.53
CA SER A 79 2.93 11.36 17.02
C SER A 79 3.10 10.01 16.31
N LEU A 80 2.25 9.71 15.34
CA LEU A 80 2.29 8.42 14.64
C LEU A 80 3.53 8.26 13.77
N PRO A 81 4.03 7.02 13.62
CA PRO A 81 5.04 6.69 12.63
C PRO A 81 4.60 7.08 11.22
N ILE A 82 5.57 7.49 10.38
CA ILE A 82 5.35 7.89 8.99
C ILE A 82 5.97 6.87 8.04
N SER A 83 5.16 6.33 7.15
CA SER A 83 5.57 5.55 5.98
C SER A 83 5.52 6.42 4.72
N ILE A 84 6.41 6.16 3.78
CA ILE A 84 6.40 6.80 2.45
C ILE A 84 6.13 5.77 1.37
N ASP A 85 5.06 6.00 0.58
CA ASP A 85 4.69 5.18 -0.58
C ASP A 85 5.49 5.67 -1.82
N THR A 86 6.59 4.99 -2.10
CA THR A 86 7.43 5.28 -3.26
C THR A 86 8.21 4.05 -3.74
N PRO A 87 8.26 3.79 -5.06
CA PRO A 87 9.10 2.74 -5.64
C PRO A 87 10.53 3.22 -5.97
N ARG A 88 10.90 4.47 -5.60
CA ARG A 88 12.15 5.13 -6.01
C ARG A 88 13.10 5.29 -4.83
N SER A 89 14.28 4.66 -4.93
CA SER A 89 15.31 4.76 -3.87
C SER A 89 15.83 6.19 -3.66
N THR A 90 15.85 7.02 -4.70
CA THR A 90 16.25 8.43 -4.60
C THR A 90 15.29 9.21 -3.73
N VAL A 91 13.97 9.01 -3.92
CA VAL A 91 12.93 9.64 -3.10
C VAL A 91 13.00 9.13 -1.67
N ALA A 92 13.06 7.81 -1.47
CA ALA A 92 13.19 7.19 -0.16
C ALA A 92 14.44 7.70 0.60
N LYS A 93 15.59 7.79 -0.07
CA LYS A 93 16.84 8.32 0.51
C LYS A 93 16.69 9.76 0.98
N GLU A 94 16.02 10.58 0.20
CA GLU A 94 15.81 11.98 0.57
C GLU A 94 14.84 12.11 1.75
N THR A 95 13.73 11.34 1.73
CA THR A 95 12.72 11.39 2.80
C THR A 95 13.22 10.84 4.14
N ILE A 96 14.17 9.92 4.16
CA ILE A 96 14.84 9.44 5.38
C ILE A 96 15.45 10.61 6.18
N LYS A 97 15.95 11.66 5.50
CA LYS A 97 16.54 12.84 6.18
C LYS A 97 15.49 13.64 6.98
N TYR A 98 14.22 13.47 6.68
CA TYR A 98 13.10 14.11 7.39
C TYR A 98 12.50 13.20 8.48
N GLY A 99 13.18 12.10 8.81
CA GLY A 99 12.83 11.25 9.96
C GLY A 99 11.60 10.36 9.72
N ILE A 100 11.43 9.80 8.54
CA ILE A 100 10.40 8.79 8.29
C ILE A 100 10.73 7.47 8.98
N ASP A 101 9.71 6.63 9.21
CA ASP A 101 9.82 5.40 10.00
C ASP A 101 9.68 4.12 9.16
N ALA A 102 9.15 4.20 7.94
CA ALA A 102 8.97 3.05 7.05
C ALA A 102 8.94 3.45 5.57
N ILE A 103 9.14 2.49 4.69
CA ILE A 103 8.95 2.63 3.25
C ILE A 103 7.87 1.64 2.78
N ASN A 104 6.98 2.09 1.89
CA ASN A 104 6.03 1.24 1.20
C ASN A 104 6.42 1.17 -0.29
N ASP A 105 6.99 0.04 -0.72
CA ASP A 105 7.40 -0.19 -2.11
C ASP A 105 6.49 -1.23 -2.76
N ILE A 106 5.47 -0.75 -3.47
CA ILE A 106 4.51 -1.58 -4.19
C ILE A 106 5.16 -2.44 -5.29
N THR A 107 6.38 -2.13 -5.71
CA THR A 107 7.11 -2.85 -6.76
C THR A 107 7.97 -3.99 -6.21
N GLY A 108 7.99 -4.18 -4.89
CA GLY A 108 8.70 -5.28 -4.26
C GLY A 108 10.19 -5.29 -4.57
N LEU A 109 10.84 -4.12 -4.53
CA LEU A 109 12.28 -3.91 -4.77
C LEU A 109 12.73 -4.19 -6.22
N LYS A 110 11.79 -4.31 -7.18
CA LYS A 110 12.11 -4.69 -8.58
C LYS A 110 12.22 -3.52 -9.53
N HIS A 111 11.57 -2.39 -9.23
CA HIS A 111 11.61 -1.21 -10.08
C HIS A 111 12.95 -0.48 -9.97
N ASP A 112 13.41 -0.23 -8.75
CA ASP A 112 14.69 0.45 -8.48
C ASP A 112 15.66 -0.50 -7.79
N LYS A 113 16.74 -0.87 -8.51
CA LYS A 113 17.76 -1.80 -8.04
C LYS A 113 18.53 -1.31 -6.80
N ASN A 114 18.52 -0.01 -6.53
CA ASN A 114 19.20 0.60 -5.40
C ASN A 114 18.36 0.54 -4.11
N MET A 115 17.04 0.30 -4.20
CA MET A 115 16.14 0.29 -3.05
C MET A 115 16.58 -0.74 -2.00
N GLY A 116 16.92 -1.95 -2.41
CA GLY A 116 17.39 -3.00 -1.51
C GLY A 116 18.63 -2.60 -0.70
N ASN A 117 19.62 -1.97 -1.35
CA ASN A 117 20.84 -1.49 -0.67
C ASN A 117 20.54 -0.32 0.29
N LEU A 118 19.64 0.59 -0.09
CA LEU A 118 19.20 1.68 0.76
C LEU A 118 18.56 1.15 2.05
N LEU A 119 17.60 0.23 1.92
CA LEU A 119 16.85 -0.34 3.05
C LEU A 119 17.75 -1.19 3.96
N SER A 120 18.70 -1.94 3.40
CA SER A 120 19.70 -2.66 4.19
C SER A 120 20.54 -1.75 5.06
N LYS A 121 20.88 -0.55 4.58
CA LYS A 121 21.67 0.44 5.34
C LYS A 121 20.86 1.23 6.35
N SER A 122 19.64 1.62 5.99
CA SER A 122 18.77 2.43 6.86
C SER A 122 18.11 1.62 7.96
N GLN A 123 18.01 0.30 7.80
CA GLN A 123 17.31 -0.62 8.70
C GLN A 123 15.82 -0.28 8.91
N LEU A 124 15.23 0.53 8.04
CA LEU A 124 13.80 0.87 8.12
C LEU A 124 12.93 -0.34 7.76
N PRO A 125 11.78 -0.51 8.42
CA PRO A 125 10.72 -1.40 7.97
C PRO A 125 10.29 -1.09 6.54
N VAL A 126 9.96 -2.14 5.79
CA VAL A 126 9.49 -2.01 4.41
C VAL A 126 8.30 -2.90 4.12
N ILE A 127 7.29 -2.33 3.48
CA ILE A 127 6.21 -3.07 2.84
C ILE A 127 6.64 -3.36 1.41
N ILE A 128 6.67 -4.64 1.02
CA ILE A 128 7.07 -5.07 -0.33
C ILE A 128 5.89 -5.69 -1.07
N GLY A 129 5.54 -5.11 -2.22
CA GLY A 129 4.43 -5.55 -3.05
C GLY A 129 4.73 -6.79 -3.88
N ALA A 130 3.67 -7.56 -4.18
CA ALA A 130 3.70 -8.63 -5.16
C ALA A 130 3.71 -8.02 -6.57
N PHE A 131 4.89 -7.75 -7.10
CA PHE A 131 5.08 -7.13 -8.40
C PHE A 131 5.83 -8.06 -9.34
N GLY A 132 5.26 -8.33 -10.51
CA GLY A 132 5.87 -9.14 -11.57
C GLY A 132 6.33 -8.34 -12.79
N GLY A 133 6.02 -7.04 -12.82
CA GLY A 133 6.34 -6.16 -13.95
C GLY A 133 5.61 -6.57 -15.22
N ASN A 134 6.19 -6.20 -16.37
CA ASN A 134 5.64 -6.49 -17.70
C ASN A 134 5.80 -7.97 -18.12
N GLN A 135 6.43 -8.80 -17.30
CA GLN A 135 6.48 -10.23 -17.56
C GLN A 135 5.08 -10.80 -17.38
N LEU A 136 4.65 -11.56 -18.39
CA LEU A 136 3.37 -12.24 -18.35
C LEU A 136 3.40 -13.23 -17.19
N SER A 137 2.62 -12.99 -16.15
CA SER A 137 2.37 -14.02 -15.16
C SER A 137 1.40 -15.02 -15.79
N THR A 138 1.89 -16.19 -16.14
CA THR A 138 1.04 -17.32 -16.55
C THR A 138 0.27 -17.91 -15.37
N LEU A 139 0.64 -17.50 -14.15
CA LEU A 139 0.00 -17.87 -12.90
C LEU A 139 -0.77 -16.67 -12.37
N GLY A 140 -1.98 -16.45 -12.83
CA GLY A 140 -2.93 -15.55 -12.18
C GLY A 140 -3.22 -16.02 -10.75
N LYS A 141 -4.04 -15.23 -10.01
CA LYS A 141 -4.53 -15.65 -8.71
C LYS A 141 -3.45 -15.73 -7.63
N VAL A 142 -3.67 -16.59 -6.62
CA VAL A 142 -2.77 -16.79 -5.48
C VAL A 142 -1.39 -17.33 -5.87
N PRO A 143 -1.24 -18.32 -6.75
CA PRO A 143 0.08 -18.82 -7.15
C PRO A 143 0.98 -17.75 -7.76
N GLY A 144 0.43 -16.88 -8.63
CA GLY A 144 1.20 -15.77 -9.20
C GLY A 144 1.58 -14.70 -8.18
N THR A 145 0.73 -14.47 -7.20
CA THR A 145 1.02 -13.58 -6.06
C THR A 145 2.17 -14.15 -5.22
N ILE A 146 2.12 -15.44 -4.90
CA ILE A 146 3.18 -16.16 -4.16
C ILE A 146 4.51 -16.09 -4.92
N GLU A 147 4.50 -16.32 -6.22
CA GLU A 147 5.73 -16.29 -7.02
C GLU A 147 6.32 -14.86 -7.07
N ALA A 148 5.49 -13.85 -7.27
CA ALA A 148 5.93 -12.45 -7.25
C ALA A 148 6.54 -12.06 -5.90
N LEU A 149 5.93 -12.45 -4.78
CA LEU A 149 6.47 -12.22 -3.44
C LEU A 149 7.75 -13.00 -3.18
N ARG A 150 7.85 -14.26 -3.62
CA ARG A 150 9.08 -15.07 -3.50
C ARG A 150 10.27 -14.38 -4.15
N GLN A 151 10.08 -13.82 -5.35
CA GLN A 151 11.11 -13.05 -6.05
C GLN A 151 11.50 -11.77 -5.28
N SER A 152 10.51 -11.03 -4.76
CA SER A 152 10.77 -9.83 -3.94
C SER A 152 11.55 -10.17 -2.66
N LEU A 153 11.16 -11.24 -1.98
CA LEU A 153 11.87 -11.73 -0.78
C LEU A 153 13.29 -12.22 -1.10
N ALA A 154 13.50 -12.83 -2.25
CA ALA A 154 14.85 -13.22 -2.70
C ALA A 154 15.74 -11.98 -2.91
N ILE A 155 15.21 -10.89 -3.48
CA ILE A 155 15.92 -9.61 -3.61
C ILE A 155 16.22 -9.03 -2.23
N ALA A 156 15.25 -9.01 -1.33
CA ALA A 156 15.42 -8.51 0.03
C ALA A 156 16.54 -9.26 0.78
N ASN A 157 16.53 -10.60 0.70
CA ASN A 157 17.56 -11.45 1.30
C ASN A 157 18.95 -11.19 0.68
N LYS A 158 19.05 -11.13 -0.65
CA LYS A 158 20.30 -10.79 -1.36
C LYS A 158 20.84 -9.42 -0.96
N SER A 159 19.96 -8.47 -0.72
CA SER A 159 20.30 -7.12 -0.25
C SER A 159 20.61 -7.06 1.24
N LYS A 160 20.47 -8.16 1.99
CA LYS A 160 20.66 -8.26 3.44
C LYS A 160 19.72 -7.35 4.24
N ILE A 161 18.49 -7.19 3.79
CA ILE A 161 17.44 -6.51 4.57
C ILE A 161 17.09 -7.45 5.74
N ASN A 162 16.99 -6.89 6.95
CA ASN A 162 16.57 -7.67 8.12
C ASN A 162 15.15 -8.23 7.88
N GLY A 163 15.00 -9.54 7.99
CA GLY A 163 13.71 -10.20 7.78
C GLY A 163 12.58 -9.69 8.67
N ASP A 164 12.89 -9.27 9.89
CA ASP A 164 11.90 -8.74 10.83
C ASP A 164 11.35 -7.36 10.43
N ASN A 165 12.05 -6.67 9.54
CA ASN A 165 11.63 -5.39 8.99
C ASN A 165 10.77 -5.53 7.72
N ILE A 166 10.42 -6.74 7.29
CA ILE A 166 9.68 -6.99 6.05
C ILE A 166 8.21 -7.28 6.33
N ILE A 167 7.34 -6.53 5.69
CA ILE A 167 5.90 -6.75 5.59
C ILE A 167 5.59 -7.03 4.12
N ILE A 168 4.73 -7.99 3.80
CA ILE A 168 4.36 -8.32 2.42
C ILE A 168 2.98 -7.79 2.07
N ASP A 169 2.79 -7.34 0.81
CA ASP A 169 1.51 -6.87 0.26
C ASP A 169 1.17 -7.68 -1.02
N PRO A 170 0.00 -8.31 -1.13
CA PRO A 170 -0.42 -9.06 -2.30
C PRO A 170 -0.71 -8.20 -3.54
N SER A 171 -0.58 -6.88 -3.45
CA SER A 171 -0.78 -5.90 -4.53
C SER A 171 -2.15 -5.98 -5.18
N ILE A 172 -3.21 -5.92 -4.36
CA ILE A 172 -4.60 -5.84 -4.84
C ILE A 172 -4.77 -4.61 -5.73
N GLY A 173 -5.37 -4.78 -6.89
CA GLY A 173 -5.59 -3.71 -7.87
C GLY A 173 -4.42 -3.42 -8.81
N PHE A 174 -3.28 -4.10 -8.67
CA PHE A 174 -2.09 -3.89 -9.49
C PHE A 174 -1.83 -4.98 -10.54
N PHE A 175 -2.60 -6.06 -10.53
CA PHE A 175 -2.56 -7.06 -11.60
C PHE A 175 -3.58 -6.67 -12.66
N ARG A 176 -3.14 -6.48 -13.92
CA ARG A 176 -3.96 -5.93 -15.01
C ARG A 176 -3.62 -6.58 -16.34
N LEU A 177 -4.56 -6.56 -17.29
CA LEU A 177 -4.30 -6.90 -18.67
C LEU A 177 -3.38 -5.85 -19.31
N GLU A 178 -3.69 -4.57 -19.02
CA GLU A 178 -2.98 -3.39 -19.53
C GLU A 178 -2.87 -2.33 -18.45
N GLY A 179 -1.85 -1.49 -18.54
CA GLY A 179 -1.62 -0.35 -17.66
C GLY A 179 -1.08 0.85 -18.43
N LYS A 180 -1.33 2.05 -17.90
CA LYS A 180 -0.85 3.33 -18.44
C LYS A 180 0.45 3.81 -17.80
N ASN A 181 0.93 3.10 -16.78
CA ASN A 181 2.20 3.34 -16.11
C ASN A 181 2.91 2.00 -15.86
N PRO A 182 4.20 1.96 -15.48
CA PRO A 182 4.95 0.71 -15.33
C PRO A 182 4.63 -0.07 -14.05
N PHE A 183 3.80 0.45 -13.14
CA PHE A 183 3.58 -0.10 -11.80
C PHE A 183 2.44 -1.11 -11.78
N TYR A 184 2.42 -2.08 -12.71
CA TYR A 184 1.45 -3.16 -12.72
C TYR A 184 2.09 -4.49 -13.13
N THR A 185 1.44 -5.57 -12.73
CA THR A 185 1.80 -6.93 -13.16
C THR A 185 0.83 -7.35 -14.26
N LYS A 186 1.36 -7.72 -15.42
CA LYS A 186 0.54 -8.13 -16.56
C LYS A 186 0.01 -9.54 -16.36
N ILE A 187 -1.32 -9.72 -16.49
CA ILE A 187 -2.01 -11.01 -16.46
C ILE A 187 -2.97 -11.12 -17.65
N ARG A 188 -3.27 -12.36 -18.10
CA ARG A 188 -4.21 -12.63 -19.20
C ARG A 188 -5.18 -13.77 -18.93
N ASP A 189 -4.87 -14.64 -17.99
CA ASP A 189 -5.55 -15.90 -17.73
C ASP A 189 -6.90 -15.74 -17.02
N ILE A 190 -7.11 -14.63 -16.32
CA ILE A 190 -8.35 -14.33 -15.62
C ILE A 190 -8.66 -12.83 -15.64
N PRO A 191 -9.94 -12.43 -15.47
CA PRO A 191 -10.29 -11.05 -15.20
C PRO A 191 -9.60 -10.57 -13.91
N TRP A 192 -8.91 -9.43 -14.00
CA TRP A 192 -8.09 -8.89 -12.91
C TRP A 192 -8.86 -8.70 -11.58
N TYR A 193 -10.13 -8.31 -11.65
CA TYR A 193 -10.97 -8.12 -10.46
C TYR A 193 -11.34 -9.45 -9.79
N ILE A 194 -11.47 -10.54 -10.55
CA ILE A 194 -11.65 -11.90 -10.01
C ILE A 194 -10.40 -12.35 -9.29
N ARG A 195 -9.21 -12.07 -9.86
CA ARG A 195 -7.93 -12.31 -9.17
C ARG A 195 -7.87 -11.61 -7.83
N ASP A 196 -8.28 -10.35 -7.77
CA ASP A 196 -8.25 -9.57 -6.54
C ASP A 196 -9.15 -10.18 -5.45
N ILE A 197 -10.38 -10.58 -5.80
CA ILE A 197 -11.31 -11.28 -4.89
C ILE A 197 -10.70 -12.59 -4.40
N GLU A 198 -10.18 -13.41 -5.31
CA GLU A 198 -9.63 -14.71 -4.95
C GLU A 198 -8.45 -14.59 -4.00
N VAL A 199 -7.58 -13.61 -4.21
CA VAL A 199 -6.44 -13.39 -3.31
C VAL A 199 -6.89 -12.92 -1.93
N ILE A 200 -7.88 -12.02 -1.85
CA ILE A 200 -8.45 -11.60 -0.56
C ILE A 200 -9.07 -12.80 0.17
N SER A 201 -9.83 -13.64 -0.53
CA SER A 201 -10.50 -14.81 0.05
C SER A 201 -9.54 -15.93 0.47
N ASN A 202 -8.32 -15.94 -0.04
CA ASN A 202 -7.29 -16.96 0.25
C ASN A 202 -5.99 -16.33 0.77
N LEU A 203 -6.07 -15.23 1.49
CA LEU A 203 -4.92 -14.47 1.98
C LEU A 203 -4.06 -15.30 2.94
N ASP A 204 -4.67 -16.22 3.67
CA ASP A 204 -4.04 -17.17 4.58
C ASP A 204 -2.94 -18.03 3.90
N LYS A 205 -3.05 -18.27 2.60
CA LYS A 205 -2.02 -18.97 1.81
C LYS A 205 -0.68 -18.23 1.76
N LEU A 206 -0.67 -16.92 2.04
CA LEU A 206 0.57 -16.11 2.11
C LEU A 206 1.32 -16.32 3.45
N LYS A 207 0.71 -16.95 4.45
CA LYS A 207 1.38 -17.31 5.72
C LYS A 207 2.60 -18.20 5.55
N ILE A 208 2.75 -18.86 4.38
CA ILE A 208 3.96 -19.64 4.03
C ILE A 208 5.25 -18.81 4.10
N PHE A 209 5.16 -17.49 3.99
CA PHE A 209 6.33 -16.60 4.08
C PHE A 209 6.69 -16.21 5.51
N SER A 210 5.86 -16.53 6.50
CA SER A 210 6.04 -16.17 7.91
C SER A 210 6.34 -14.66 8.08
N LYS A 211 5.65 -13.81 7.30
CA LYS A 211 5.74 -12.35 7.34
C LYS A 211 4.39 -11.73 7.64
N PRO A 212 4.34 -10.57 8.32
CA PRO A 212 3.11 -9.81 8.42
C PRO A 212 2.58 -9.47 7.03
N ILE A 213 1.25 -9.49 6.89
CA ILE A 213 0.56 -9.22 5.63
C ILE A 213 -0.12 -7.86 5.73
N CYS A 214 0.30 -6.92 4.88
CA CYS A 214 -0.41 -5.68 4.62
C CYS A 214 -1.44 -5.90 3.52
N ILE A 215 -2.62 -5.31 3.67
CA ILE A 215 -3.65 -5.32 2.64
C ILE A 215 -4.16 -3.90 2.38
N SER A 216 -4.25 -3.54 1.10
CA SER A 216 -4.78 -2.25 0.67
C SER A 216 -5.93 -2.49 -0.32
N VAL A 217 -7.16 -2.49 0.16
CA VAL A 217 -8.39 -2.70 -0.64
C VAL A 217 -9.28 -1.48 -0.68
N SER A 218 -9.01 -0.50 0.15
CA SER A 218 -9.84 0.70 0.31
C SER A 218 -10.09 1.42 -1.02
N ARG A 219 -11.36 1.51 -1.39
CA ARG A 219 -11.88 2.19 -2.59
C ARG A 219 -11.27 1.74 -3.92
N LYS A 220 -10.67 0.55 -3.96
CA LYS A 220 -9.99 0.03 -5.16
C LYS A 220 -10.98 -0.26 -6.29
N SER A 221 -10.44 -0.26 -7.49
CA SER A 221 -11.21 -0.36 -8.74
C SER A 221 -11.92 -1.69 -8.96
N PHE A 222 -11.49 -2.79 -8.30
CA PHE A 222 -12.23 -4.06 -8.38
C PHE A 222 -13.65 -3.91 -7.81
N ILE A 223 -13.83 -3.13 -6.72
CA ILE A 223 -15.13 -2.81 -6.14
C ILE A 223 -15.99 -2.03 -7.16
N GLY A 224 -15.39 -1.00 -7.77
CA GLY A 224 -16.09 -0.22 -8.79
C GLY A 224 -16.52 -1.04 -9.98
N ASN A 225 -15.70 -2.01 -10.42
CA ASN A 225 -16.01 -2.88 -11.53
C ASN A 225 -17.15 -3.86 -11.21
N LEU A 226 -17.16 -4.43 -9.99
CA LEU A 226 -18.15 -5.40 -9.56
C LEU A 226 -19.55 -4.80 -9.39
N PHE A 227 -19.63 -3.60 -8.83
CA PHE A 227 -20.89 -2.98 -8.41
C PHE A 227 -21.26 -1.75 -9.25
N ASN A 228 -20.46 -1.42 -10.27
CA ASN A 228 -20.61 -0.18 -11.05
C ASN A 228 -20.65 1.08 -10.15
N LEU A 229 -19.79 1.13 -9.12
CA LEU A 229 -19.75 2.21 -8.14
C LEU A 229 -18.69 3.26 -8.49
N LYS A 230 -19.05 4.54 -8.31
CA LYS A 230 -18.08 5.63 -8.26
C LYS A 230 -17.17 5.44 -7.04
N VAL A 231 -16.01 6.07 -7.04
CA VAL A 231 -15.00 5.88 -5.97
C VAL A 231 -15.52 6.35 -4.59
N GLU A 232 -16.36 7.36 -4.58
CA GLU A 232 -16.98 7.93 -3.37
C GLU A 232 -17.95 6.94 -2.70
N ASP A 233 -18.56 6.05 -3.47
CA ASP A 233 -19.60 5.12 -3.01
C ASP A 233 -19.05 3.76 -2.56
N ARG A 234 -17.71 3.57 -2.61
CA ARG A 234 -17.05 2.28 -2.32
C ARG A 234 -16.74 2.05 -0.84
N LEU A 235 -17.26 2.87 0.09
CA LEU A 235 -16.96 2.76 1.52
C LEU A 235 -17.34 1.38 2.09
N ILE A 236 -18.61 1.04 2.02
CA ILE A 236 -19.13 -0.20 2.62
C ILE A 236 -18.42 -1.44 2.07
N PRO A 237 -18.36 -1.67 0.73
CA PRO A 237 -17.65 -2.84 0.22
C PRO A 237 -16.14 -2.83 0.49
N SER A 238 -15.51 -1.65 0.70
CA SER A 238 -14.12 -1.56 1.15
C SER A 238 -13.96 -2.14 2.56
N VAL A 239 -14.76 -1.65 3.51
CA VAL A 239 -14.71 -2.10 4.91
C VAL A 239 -15.01 -3.60 5.02
N VAL A 240 -16.02 -4.10 4.30
CA VAL A 240 -16.31 -5.55 4.24
C VAL A 240 -15.10 -6.34 3.72
N SER A 241 -14.44 -5.87 2.66
CA SER A 241 -13.24 -6.52 2.12
C SER A 241 -12.06 -6.49 3.10
N GLU A 242 -11.91 -5.42 3.86
CA GLU A 242 -10.91 -5.28 4.93
C GLU A 242 -11.15 -6.30 6.04
N LEU A 243 -12.40 -6.44 6.52
CA LEU A 243 -12.76 -7.44 7.54
C LEU A 243 -12.51 -8.87 7.07
N VAL A 244 -12.90 -9.21 5.83
CA VAL A 244 -12.61 -10.52 5.24
C VAL A 244 -11.11 -10.78 5.16
N ALA A 245 -10.32 -9.76 4.79
CA ALA A 245 -8.87 -9.88 4.76
C ALA A 245 -8.28 -10.14 6.16
N VAL A 246 -8.81 -9.50 7.20
CA VAL A 246 -8.41 -9.73 8.60
C VAL A 246 -8.71 -11.16 9.03
N LEU A 247 -9.91 -11.65 8.78
CA LEU A 247 -10.29 -13.04 9.05
C LEU A 247 -9.38 -14.04 8.32
N ASN A 248 -8.88 -13.68 7.16
CA ASN A 248 -7.94 -14.49 6.38
C ASN A 248 -6.46 -14.21 6.71
N GLY A 249 -6.17 -13.41 7.74
CA GLY A 249 -4.83 -13.27 8.31
C GLY A 249 -4.07 -12.01 7.94
N ALA A 250 -4.71 -10.95 7.47
CA ALA A 250 -4.08 -9.63 7.36
C ALA A 250 -3.69 -9.10 8.76
N ASN A 251 -2.52 -8.48 8.85
CA ASN A 251 -1.96 -7.90 10.07
C ASN A 251 -1.93 -6.38 10.04
N LEU A 252 -1.98 -5.79 8.84
CA LEU A 252 -1.94 -4.35 8.60
C LEU A 252 -2.97 -4.00 7.52
N ILE A 253 -3.91 -3.12 7.86
CA ILE A 253 -4.91 -2.60 6.91
C ILE A 253 -4.51 -1.20 6.49
N ARG A 254 -4.25 -1.02 5.18
CA ARG A 254 -3.96 0.29 4.60
C ARG A 254 -5.24 0.87 4.00
N THR A 255 -5.78 1.93 4.62
CA THR A 255 -7.12 2.45 4.32
C THR A 255 -7.19 3.97 4.26
N HIS A 256 -8.14 4.49 3.48
CA HIS A 256 -8.54 5.91 3.49
C HIS A 256 -9.57 6.22 4.59
N ASN A 257 -10.22 5.21 5.14
CA ASN A 257 -11.38 5.31 6.01
C ASN A 257 -11.06 4.76 7.41
N VAL A 258 -10.06 5.38 8.07
CA VAL A 258 -9.54 4.89 9.37
C VAL A 258 -10.65 4.67 10.39
N ARG A 259 -11.51 5.69 10.60
CA ARG A 259 -12.58 5.64 11.59
C ARG A 259 -13.53 4.45 11.37
N GLU A 260 -14.01 4.29 10.16
CA GLU A 260 -14.96 3.24 9.80
C GLU A 260 -14.31 1.85 9.87
N THR A 261 -13.05 1.74 9.45
CA THR A 261 -12.28 0.50 9.55
C THR A 261 -12.05 0.10 11.01
N VAL A 262 -11.64 1.03 11.87
CA VAL A 262 -11.45 0.78 13.32
C VAL A 262 -12.76 0.35 13.98
N GLN A 263 -13.87 1.05 13.73
CA GLN A 263 -15.19 0.69 14.28
C GLN A 263 -15.61 -0.72 13.86
N ALA A 264 -15.38 -1.06 12.58
CA ALA A 264 -15.72 -2.38 12.06
C ALA A 264 -14.84 -3.48 12.68
N LEU A 265 -13.55 -3.22 12.93
CA LEU A 265 -12.64 -4.16 13.59
C LEU A 265 -13.01 -4.38 15.06
N ILE A 266 -13.33 -3.32 15.79
CA ILE A 266 -13.84 -3.45 17.19
C ILE A 266 -15.09 -4.32 17.20
N MET A 267 -16.02 -4.10 16.28
CA MET A 267 -17.24 -4.91 16.19
C MET A 267 -16.94 -6.37 15.85
N LEU A 268 -15.96 -6.61 14.97
CA LEU A 268 -15.51 -7.96 14.65
C LEU A 268 -14.92 -8.67 15.87
N GLU A 269 -14.08 -7.99 16.66
CA GLU A 269 -13.49 -8.54 17.90
C GLU A 269 -14.55 -8.85 18.97
N LEU A 270 -15.62 -8.06 19.06
CA LEU A 270 -16.72 -8.30 20.01
C LEU A 270 -17.61 -9.48 19.62
N LEU A 271 -17.63 -9.85 18.33
CA LEU A 271 -18.48 -10.94 17.81
C LEU A 271 -17.72 -12.27 17.65
N HIS A 272 -16.40 -12.27 17.77
CA HIS A 272 -15.51 -13.42 17.61
C HIS A 272 -14.85 -13.81 18.93
#